data_e5b967fa657fffdb2fa45498db7460ac
#
_entry.id   e5b967fa657fffdb2fa45498db7460ac
#
_cell.length_a   1.000
_cell.length_b   1.000
_cell.length_c   1.000
_cell.angle_alpha   90.00
_cell.angle_beta   90.00
_cell.angle_gamma   90.00
#
_symmetry.space_group_name_H-M   'P 1'
#
loop_
_entity.id
_entity.type
_entity.pdbx_description
1 polymer ?
#
loop_
_entity_poly.entity_id
_entity_poly.type
_entity_poly.pdbx_seq_one_letter_code
_entity_poly.pdbx_strand_id
1 'polypeptide(L)'
;MKEFLSIGEMGSLFGLNIQTLYYYDSIDIFKPRMRDMKNGRRKYEFDQIYELATICYMRKLGYSLEEITKQRSTQHAGSALDSLKQRSEELHRQWMELISIDEAIQRKLRFIEEEMENIHTDEITIRHFEDRAFLAIGEEEMIYRQNSFYFYPTIAFYQGEGKYFGAYLYPSSEPLPEAIRKDQIRKIPAGD
;
A
#
# COMPACT_ATOMS: atom_id res chain seq x y z
N MET A 1 -35.04 -18.50 -25.67
CA MET A 1 -33.93 -17.78 -24.97
C MET A 1 -34.57 -16.60 -24.27
N LYS A 2 -34.23 -16.34 -23.01
CA LYS A 2 -34.84 -15.23 -22.25
C LYS A 2 -34.25 -13.91 -22.77
N GLU A 3 -35.08 -13.03 -23.25
CA GLU A 3 -34.67 -11.77 -23.89
C GLU A 3 -34.29 -10.70 -22.87
N PHE A 4 -34.88 -10.79 -21.66
CA PHE A 4 -34.67 -9.85 -20.58
C PHE A 4 -34.32 -10.51 -19.25
N LEU A 5 -33.47 -9.91 -18.49
CA LEU A 5 -33.13 -10.25 -17.11
C LEU A 5 -33.75 -9.25 -16.14
N SER A 6 -34.22 -9.76 -15.00
CA SER A 6 -34.61 -8.92 -13.87
C SER A 6 -33.38 -8.39 -13.14
N ILE A 7 -33.56 -7.35 -12.31
CA ILE A 7 -32.49 -6.81 -11.47
C ILE A 7 -31.89 -7.88 -10.52
N GLY A 8 -32.73 -8.80 -10.02
CA GLY A 8 -32.26 -9.91 -9.16
C GLY A 8 -31.39 -10.90 -9.92
N GLU A 9 -31.77 -11.27 -11.16
CA GLU A 9 -30.99 -12.17 -12.01
C GLU A 9 -29.66 -11.49 -12.41
N MET A 10 -29.69 -10.22 -12.76
CA MET A 10 -28.48 -9.45 -13.08
C MET A 10 -27.55 -9.35 -11.86
N GLY A 11 -28.08 -9.06 -10.68
CA GLY A 11 -27.30 -9.03 -9.43
C GLY A 11 -26.68 -10.38 -9.10
N SER A 12 -27.46 -11.45 -9.21
CA SER A 12 -26.97 -12.83 -8.94
C SER A 12 -25.86 -13.24 -9.89
N LEU A 13 -25.95 -12.87 -11.17
CA LEU A 13 -24.95 -13.21 -12.19
C LEU A 13 -23.55 -12.63 -11.88
N PHE A 14 -23.52 -11.45 -11.26
CA PHE A 14 -22.28 -10.76 -10.93
C PHE A 14 -21.92 -10.77 -9.43
N GLY A 15 -22.72 -11.45 -8.60
CA GLY A 15 -22.53 -11.44 -7.15
C GLY A 15 -22.73 -10.05 -6.53
N LEU A 16 -23.53 -9.19 -7.16
CA LEU A 16 -23.81 -7.83 -6.70
C LEU A 16 -25.11 -7.78 -5.88
N ASN A 17 -25.08 -6.94 -4.83
CA ASN A 17 -26.30 -6.58 -4.14
C ASN A 17 -27.23 -5.78 -5.08
N ILE A 18 -28.52 -6.05 -5.02
CA ILE A 18 -29.56 -5.32 -5.78
C ILE A 18 -29.47 -3.80 -5.51
N GLN A 19 -29.14 -3.40 -4.28
CA GLN A 19 -28.95 -1.98 -3.93
C GLN A 19 -27.82 -1.33 -4.73
N THR A 20 -26.76 -2.07 -5.05
CA THR A 20 -25.68 -1.60 -5.92
C THR A 20 -26.20 -1.29 -7.32
N LEU A 21 -27.06 -2.13 -7.87
CA LEU A 21 -27.67 -1.89 -9.18
C LEU A 21 -28.67 -0.74 -9.16
N TYR A 22 -29.40 -0.53 -8.06
CA TYR A 22 -30.22 0.66 -7.88
C TYR A 22 -29.37 1.94 -7.83
N TYR A 23 -28.25 1.88 -7.12
CA TYR A 23 -27.32 3.00 -7.06
C TYR A 23 -26.69 3.29 -8.43
N TYR A 24 -26.29 2.27 -9.19
CA TYR A 24 -25.75 2.42 -10.54
C TYR A 24 -26.76 3.05 -11.51
N ASP A 25 -28.04 2.69 -11.41
CA ASP A 25 -29.13 3.33 -12.15
C ASP A 25 -29.31 4.80 -11.74
N SER A 26 -29.22 5.12 -10.44
CA SER A 26 -29.40 6.47 -9.92
C SER A 26 -28.30 7.47 -10.33
N ILE A 27 -27.07 6.99 -10.52
CA ILE A 27 -25.93 7.79 -10.98
C ILE A 27 -25.64 7.66 -12.47
N ASP A 28 -26.56 7.08 -13.21
CA ASP A 28 -26.50 6.95 -14.68
C ASP A 28 -25.34 6.09 -15.24
N ILE A 29 -24.64 5.31 -14.39
CA ILE A 29 -23.54 4.48 -14.85
C ILE A 29 -24.01 3.18 -15.50
N PHE A 30 -25.14 2.61 -15.01
CA PHE A 30 -25.74 1.40 -15.56
C PHE A 30 -27.27 1.43 -15.42
N LYS A 31 -27.99 1.70 -16.51
CA LYS A 31 -29.44 1.83 -16.54
C LYS A 31 -30.10 0.60 -17.16
N PRO A 32 -31.30 0.18 -16.67
CA PRO A 32 -32.07 -0.83 -17.37
C PRO A 32 -32.53 -0.28 -18.74
N ARG A 33 -32.47 -1.11 -19.79
CA ARG A 33 -32.96 -0.76 -21.12
C ARG A 33 -34.43 -0.38 -21.13
N MET A 34 -35.20 -1.05 -20.27
CA MET A 34 -36.62 -0.77 -20.13
C MET A 34 -37.10 -0.98 -18.71
N ARG A 35 -38.28 -0.41 -18.44
CA ARG A 35 -39.06 -0.66 -17.24
C ARG A 35 -40.38 -1.24 -17.64
N ASP A 36 -40.82 -2.27 -16.96
CA ASP A 36 -42.11 -2.91 -17.19
C ASP A 36 -43.27 -1.89 -17.02
N MET A 37 -44.06 -1.71 -18.03
CA MET A 37 -45.14 -0.72 -18.06
C MET A 37 -46.21 -0.95 -16.99
N LYS A 38 -46.40 -2.20 -16.52
CA LYS A 38 -47.46 -2.58 -15.57
C LYS A 38 -47.03 -2.36 -14.11
N ASN A 39 -45.77 -2.60 -13.80
CA ASN A 39 -45.28 -2.66 -12.41
C ASN A 39 -43.99 -1.87 -12.17
N GLY A 40 -43.47 -1.16 -13.17
CA GLY A 40 -42.26 -0.35 -13.08
C GLY A 40 -40.96 -1.12 -12.85
N ARG A 41 -41.00 -2.48 -12.91
CA ARG A 41 -39.82 -3.30 -12.65
C ARG A 41 -38.76 -3.11 -13.73
N ARG A 42 -37.48 -3.04 -13.29
CA ARG A 42 -36.33 -2.94 -14.16
C ARG A 42 -36.11 -4.21 -14.96
N LYS A 43 -35.90 -4.07 -16.26
CA LYS A 43 -35.58 -5.15 -17.20
C LYS A 43 -34.30 -4.78 -17.97
N TYR A 44 -33.35 -5.68 -17.96
CA TYR A 44 -32.07 -5.57 -18.61
C TYR A 44 -32.03 -6.50 -19.82
N GLU A 45 -31.60 -5.98 -20.97
CA GLU A 45 -31.37 -6.81 -22.15
C GLU A 45 -30.13 -7.68 -21.95
N PHE A 46 -30.05 -8.78 -22.69
CA PHE A 46 -28.95 -9.74 -22.52
C PHE A 46 -27.57 -9.16 -22.85
N ASP A 47 -27.49 -8.23 -23.79
CA ASP A 47 -26.27 -7.52 -24.15
C ASP A 47 -25.72 -6.62 -23.02
N GLN A 48 -26.59 -6.17 -22.11
CA GLN A 48 -26.18 -5.40 -20.95
C GLN A 48 -25.33 -6.18 -19.94
N ILE A 49 -25.26 -7.50 -20.06
CA ILE A 49 -24.31 -8.34 -19.30
C ILE A 49 -22.88 -7.88 -19.57
N TYR A 50 -22.52 -7.63 -20.82
CA TYR A 50 -21.16 -7.16 -21.16
C TYR A 50 -20.86 -5.77 -20.62
N GLU A 51 -21.87 -4.91 -20.62
CA GLU A 51 -21.76 -3.56 -20.05
C GLU A 51 -21.48 -3.62 -18.55
N LEU A 52 -22.25 -4.40 -17.80
CA LEU A 52 -22.05 -4.59 -16.36
C LEU A 52 -20.73 -5.32 -16.06
N ALA A 53 -20.37 -6.33 -16.86
CA ALA A 53 -19.08 -7.02 -16.74
C ALA A 53 -17.90 -6.04 -16.84
N THR A 54 -17.96 -5.10 -17.78
CA THR A 54 -16.94 -4.07 -17.94
C THR A 54 -16.83 -3.18 -16.70
N ILE A 55 -17.96 -2.73 -16.16
CA ILE A 55 -17.99 -1.92 -14.94
C ILE A 55 -17.39 -2.70 -13.76
N CYS A 56 -17.81 -3.94 -13.56
CA CYS A 56 -17.28 -4.80 -12.50
C CYS A 56 -15.79 -5.06 -12.64
N TYR A 57 -15.31 -5.28 -13.86
CA TYR A 57 -13.89 -5.45 -14.14
C TYR A 57 -13.09 -4.21 -13.77
N MET A 58 -13.51 -3.03 -14.21
CA MET A 58 -12.84 -1.78 -13.88
C MET A 58 -12.85 -1.50 -12.37
N ARG A 59 -13.96 -1.81 -11.68
CA ARG A 59 -14.02 -1.72 -10.20
C ARG A 59 -13.00 -2.63 -9.51
N LYS A 60 -12.80 -3.85 -10.03
CA LYS A 60 -11.74 -4.76 -9.52
C LYS A 60 -10.33 -4.21 -9.72
N LEU A 61 -10.11 -3.47 -10.80
CA LEU A 61 -8.85 -2.77 -11.04
C LEU A 61 -8.68 -1.50 -10.17
N GLY A 62 -9.69 -1.18 -9.33
CA GLY A 62 -9.65 -0.06 -8.39
C GLY A 62 -10.08 1.29 -8.98
N TYR A 63 -10.68 1.32 -10.18
CA TYR A 63 -11.25 2.56 -10.71
C TYR A 63 -12.48 2.98 -9.91
N SER A 64 -12.60 4.27 -9.64
CA SER A 64 -13.82 4.86 -9.09
C SER A 64 -14.96 4.85 -10.12
N LEU A 65 -16.19 4.98 -9.66
CA LEU A 65 -17.35 5.06 -10.58
C LEU A 65 -17.28 6.31 -11.47
N GLU A 66 -16.72 7.39 -10.97
CA GLU A 66 -16.50 8.64 -11.70
C GLU A 66 -15.48 8.46 -12.84
N GLU A 67 -14.35 7.80 -12.56
CA GLU A 67 -13.35 7.46 -13.58
C GLU A 67 -13.92 6.53 -14.67
N ILE A 68 -14.73 5.53 -14.27
CA ILE A 68 -15.42 4.63 -15.21
C ILE A 68 -16.36 5.41 -16.13
N THR A 69 -17.16 6.32 -15.56
CA THR A 69 -18.08 7.15 -16.34
C THR A 69 -17.33 8.05 -17.34
N LYS A 70 -16.25 8.68 -16.89
CA LYS A 70 -15.40 9.53 -17.74
C LYS A 70 -14.76 8.73 -18.88
N GLN A 71 -14.25 7.54 -18.59
CA GLN A 71 -13.60 6.71 -19.60
C GLN A 71 -14.59 6.18 -20.66
N ARG A 72 -15.83 5.88 -20.26
CA ARG A 72 -16.90 5.48 -21.20
C ARG A 72 -17.32 6.60 -22.16
N SER A 73 -17.22 7.85 -21.74
CA SER A 73 -17.51 9.01 -22.60
C SER A 73 -16.42 9.28 -23.63
N THR A 74 -15.18 8.76 -23.41
CA THR A 74 -14.03 8.95 -24.30
C THR A 74 -13.85 7.71 -25.18
N GLN A 75 -14.47 7.68 -26.34
CA GLN A 75 -14.49 6.50 -27.25
C GLN A 75 -13.17 6.21 -28.01
N HIS A 76 -12.00 6.48 -27.43
CA HIS A 76 -10.74 6.23 -28.10
C HIS A 76 -10.03 5.03 -27.48
N ALA A 77 -9.81 3.95 -28.26
CA ALA A 77 -9.11 2.75 -27.81
C ALA A 77 -7.70 3.06 -27.26
N GLY A 78 -7.03 4.09 -27.75
CA GLY A 78 -5.74 4.56 -27.23
C GLY A 78 -5.83 5.05 -25.78
N SER A 79 -6.87 5.78 -25.43
CA SER A 79 -7.04 6.30 -24.07
C SER A 79 -7.30 5.20 -23.03
N ALA A 80 -7.92 4.09 -23.42
CA ALA A 80 -8.15 2.95 -22.54
C ALA A 80 -6.82 2.21 -22.22
N LEU A 81 -5.96 2.04 -23.23
CA LEU A 81 -4.64 1.44 -23.04
C LEU A 81 -3.76 2.29 -22.11
N ASP A 82 -3.73 3.60 -22.33
CA ASP A 82 -2.94 4.53 -21.53
C ASP A 82 -3.44 4.58 -20.08
N SER A 83 -4.75 4.57 -19.87
CA SER A 83 -5.35 4.49 -18.54
C SER A 83 -4.97 3.20 -17.80
N LEU A 84 -4.97 2.04 -18.50
CA LEU A 84 -4.53 0.78 -17.90
C LEU A 84 -3.04 0.77 -17.55
N LYS A 85 -2.19 1.34 -18.39
CA LYS A 85 -0.75 1.49 -18.11
C LYS A 85 -0.53 2.35 -16.87
N GLN A 86 -1.15 3.53 -16.84
CA GLN A 86 -1.08 4.44 -15.69
C GLN A 86 -1.55 3.77 -14.40
N ARG A 87 -2.64 3.00 -14.46
CA ARG A 87 -3.14 2.25 -13.30
C ARG A 87 -2.17 1.17 -12.84
N SER A 88 -1.55 0.46 -13.80
CA SER A 88 -0.51 -0.54 -13.50
C SER A 88 0.70 0.07 -12.81
N GLU A 89 1.18 1.21 -13.29
CA GLU A 89 2.29 1.97 -12.68
C GLU A 89 1.95 2.44 -11.26
N GLU A 90 0.73 2.94 -11.06
CA GLU A 90 0.25 3.35 -9.75
C GLU A 90 0.20 2.20 -8.75
N LEU A 91 -0.37 1.04 -9.16
CA LEU A 91 -0.42 -0.16 -8.34
C LEU A 91 0.99 -0.70 -8.03
N HIS A 92 1.90 -0.63 -8.99
CA HIS A 92 3.29 -1.05 -8.79
C HIS A 92 3.99 -0.15 -7.75
N ARG A 93 3.77 1.17 -7.82
CA ARG A 93 4.31 2.12 -6.83
C ARG A 93 3.78 1.84 -5.42
N GLN A 94 2.46 1.62 -5.27
CA GLN A 94 1.85 1.25 -3.99
C GLN A 94 2.39 -0.08 -3.45
N TRP A 95 2.60 -1.04 -4.33
CA TRP A 95 3.21 -2.34 -3.98
C TRP A 95 4.63 -2.17 -3.45
N MET A 96 5.47 -1.38 -4.11
CA MET A 96 6.84 -1.12 -3.67
C MET A 96 6.88 -0.38 -2.33
N GLU A 97 5.96 0.56 -2.11
CA GLU A 97 5.81 1.24 -0.82
C GLU A 97 5.44 0.26 0.31
N LEU A 98 4.49 -0.64 0.07
CA LEU A 98 4.09 -1.67 1.04
C LEU A 98 5.25 -2.63 1.36
N ILE A 99 6.03 -3.04 0.37
CA ILE A 99 7.23 -3.86 0.58
C ILE A 99 8.21 -3.12 1.49
N SER A 100 8.50 -1.86 1.22
CA SER A 100 9.41 -1.06 2.03
C SER A 100 8.95 -0.94 3.50
N ILE A 101 7.64 -0.78 3.71
CA ILE A 101 7.07 -0.75 5.06
C ILE A 101 7.22 -2.11 5.75
N ASP A 102 6.91 -3.20 5.05
CA ASP A 102 7.05 -4.56 5.62
C ASP A 102 8.50 -4.86 6.00
N GLU A 103 9.46 -4.56 5.14
CA GLU A 103 10.89 -4.71 5.43
C GLU A 103 11.30 -3.91 6.68
N ALA A 104 10.79 -2.69 6.83
CA ALA A 104 11.05 -1.87 8.01
C ALA A 104 10.47 -2.51 9.29
N ILE A 105 9.27 -3.07 9.21
CA ILE A 105 8.63 -3.80 10.31
C ILE A 105 9.46 -5.04 10.67
N GLN A 106 9.89 -5.83 9.68
CA GLN A 106 10.69 -7.04 9.90
C GLN A 106 12.04 -6.71 10.56
N ARG A 107 12.71 -5.62 10.13
CA ARG A 107 13.93 -5.15 10.82
C ARG A 107 13.67 -4.81 12.28
N LYS A 108 12.57 -4.12 12.57
CA LYS A 108 12.22 -3.74 13.94
C LYS A 108 11.87 -4.95 14.82
N LEU A 109 11.16 -5.93 14.25
CA LEU A 109 10.83 -7.17 14.95
C LEU A 109 12.10 -7.94 15.32
N ARG A 110 13.01 -8.16 14.36
CA ARG A 110 14.31 -8.84 14.64
C ARG A 110 15.07 -8.14 15.78
N PHE A 111 15.17 -6.82 15.73
CA PHE A 111 15.83 -6.07 16.80
C PHE A 111 15.18 -6.27 18.15
N ILE A 112 13.85 -6.22 18.24
CA ILE A 112 13.13 -6.40 19.50
C ILE A 112 13.34 -7.84 20.02
N GLU A 113 13.25 -8.85 19.16
CA GLU A 113 13.44 -10.25 19.52
C GLU A 113 14.85 -10.49 20.07
N GLU A 114 15.88 -9.99 19.37
CA GLU A 114 17.27 -10.08 19.81
C GLU A 114 17.51 -9.36 21.15
N GLU A 115 16.90 -8.19 21.35
CA GLU A 115 17.06 -7.46 22.60
C GLU A 115 16.26 -8.10 23.75
N MET A 116 15.05 -8.63 23.49
CA MET A 116 14.25 -9.32 24.52
C MET A 116 14.95 -10.56 25.06
N GLU A 117 15.66 -11.33 24.22
CA GLU A 117 16.43 -12.50 24.68
C GLU A 117 17.60 -12.08 25.57
N ASN A 118 18.03 -10.84 25.50
CA ASN A 118 19.23 -10.33 26.15
C ASN A 118 18.96 -9.37 27.32
N ILE A 119 17.73 -8.99 27.58
CA ILE A 119 17.38 -8.10 28.69
C ILE A 119 17.29 -8.90 29.99
N HIS A 120 18.33 -8.80 30.81
CA HIS A 120 18.29 -9.16 32.22
C HIS A 120 18.13 -7.85 33.01
N THR A 121 16.94 -7.61 33.54
CA THR A 121 16.56 -6.31 34.14
C THR A 121 17.28 -5.97 35.45
N ASP A 122 17.92 -6.94 36.09
CA ASP A 122 18.50 -6.81 37.43
C ASP A 122 20.03 -6.91 37.47
N GLU A 123 20.69 -7.10 36.31
CA GLU A 123 22.14 -7.25 36.23
C GLU A 123 22.77 -6.34 35.16
N ILE A 124 23.94 -5.79 35.48
CA ILE A 124 24.77 -5.11 34.48
C ILE A 124 25.49 -6.19 33.66
N THR A 125 25.17 -6.27 32.38
CA THR A 125 25.80 -7.22 31.47
C THR A 125 26.81 -6.52 30.57
N ILE A 126 27.98 -7.12 30.39
CA ILE A 126 28.99 -6.69 29.41
C ILE A 126 28.82 -7.63 28.20
N ARG A 127 28.64 -7.03 27.03
CA ARG A 127 28.50 -7.78 25.78
C ARG A 127 29.58 -7.39 24.80
N HIS A 128 30.20 -8.38 24.19
CA HIS A 128 31.11 -8.15 23.07
C HIS A 128 30.33 -7.98 21.77
N PHE A 129 30.65 -6.96 21.00
CA PHE A 129 30.03 -6.71 19.72
C PHE A 129 31.11 -6.69 18.62
N GLU A 130 30.74 -7.29 17.49
CA GLU A 130 31.49 -7.14 16.24
C GLU A 130 31.39 -5.70 15.70
N ASP A 131 32.16 -5.38 14.68
CA ASP A 131 32.08 -4.11 13.99
C ASP A 131 30.64 -3.76 13.58
N ARG A 132 30.17 -2.60 13.97
CA ARG A 132 28.82 -2.11 13.67
C ARG A 132 28.86 -0.85 12.84
N ALA A 133 27.93 -0.74 11.91
CA ALA A 133 27.70 0.48 11.18
C ALA A 133 26.52 1.25 11.78
N PHE A 134 26.65 2.54 11.92
CA PHE A 134 25.57 3.41 12.35
C PHE A 134 25.54 4.70 11.54
N LEU A 135 24.36 5.27 11.41
CA LEU A 135 24.15 6.59 10.83
C LEU A 135 24.09 7.60 11.96
N ALA A 136 25.06 8.51 11.98
CA ALA A 136 25.01 9.63 12.94
C ALA A 136 23.95 10.63 12.49
N ILE A 137 22.91 10.80 13.28
CA ILE A 137 21.78 11.68 12.97
C ILE A 137 22.02 13.11 13.49
N GLY A 138 22.98 13.28 14.38
CA GLY A 138 23.29 14.56 14.99
C GLY A 138 22.40 14.85 16.22
N GLU A 139 21.71 15.98 16.23
CA GLU A 139 20.87 16.39 17.34
C GLU A 139 19.50 15.68 17.31
N GLU A 140 18.89 15.51 18.49
CA GLU A 140 17.64 14.80 18.70
C GLU A 140 16.50 15.31 17.78
N GLU A 141 16.44 16.61 17.52
CA GLU A 141 15.43 17.21 16.63
C GLU A 141 15.51 16.71 15.17
N MET A 142 16.68 16.30 14.71
CA MET A 142 16.86 15.81 13.35
C MET A 142 16.23 14.42 13.15
N ILE A 143 16.15 13.62 14.22
CA ILE A 143 15.52 12.30 14.19
C ILE A 143 14.04 12.42 13.83
N TYR A 144 13.36 13.41 14.42
CA TYR A 144 11.91 13.59 14.24
C TYR A 144 11.52 14.26 12.92
N ARG A 145 12.47 14.88 12.21
CA ARG A 145 12.23 15.56 10.93
C ARG A 145 12.37 14.65 9.71
N GLN A 146 13.03 13.52 9.86
CA GLN A 146 13.27 12.58 8.75
C GLN A 146 12.49 11.28 8.98
N ASN A 147 11.33 11.17 8.37
CA ASN A 147 10.39 10.04 8.53
C ASN A 147 11.01 8.65 8.31
N SER A 148 12.08 8.55 7.52
CA SER A 148 12.78 7.28 7.26
C SER A 148 13.47 6.68 8.47
N PHE A 149 13.79 7.46 9.51
CA PHE A 149 14.50 6.97 10.69
C PHE A 149 13.60 6.35 11.76
N TYR A 150 12.30 6.54 11.70
CA TYR A 150 11.36 5.91 12.65
C TYR A 150 11.42 4.37 12.65
N PHE A 151 11.90 3.80 11.56
CA PHE A 151 11.94 2.35 11.36
C PHE A 151 13.28 1.71 11.75
N TYR A 152 14.28 2.52 12.08
CA TYR A 152 15.57 2.00 12.51
C TYR A 152 15.71 2.06 14.02
N PRO A 153 16.30 1.02 14.65
CA PRO A 153 16.65 1.07 16.06
C PRO A 153 17.58 2.27 16.31
N THR A 154 17.20 3.15 17.21
CA THR A 154 17.98 4.33 17.52
C THR A 154 18.75 4.07 18.81
N ILE A 155 20.08 4.22 18.75
CA ILE A 155 20.94 4.15 19.91
C ILE A 155 21.36 5.57 20.34
N ALA A 156 21.41 5.79 21.64
CA ALA A 156 22.10 6.94 22.21
C ALA A 156 23.42 6.47 22.81
N PHE A 157 24.50 7.14 22.49
CA PHE A 157 25.80 6.84 23.07
C PHE A 157 26.46 8.09 23.62
N TYR A 158 27.36 7.90 24.57
CA TYR A 158 28.08 8.95 25.21
C TYR A 158 29.57 8.88 24.80
N GLN A 159 30.15 10.03 24.46
CA GLN A 159 31.58 10.16 24.23
C GLN A 159 32.06 11.38 25.01
N GLY A 160 32.79 11.16 26.09
CA GLY A 160 33.12 12.20 27.06
C GLY A 160 31.84 12.76 27.71
N GLU A 161 31.69 14.09 27.69
CA GLU A 161 30.49 14.75 28.20
C GLU A 161 29.37 14.91 27.16
N GLY A 162 29.64 14.56 25.91
CA GLY A 162 28.69 14.67 24.81
C GLY A 162 27.74 13.47 24.67
N LYS A 163 26.45 13.76 24.48
CA LYS A 163 25.44 12.76 24.16
C LYS A 163 25.14 12.83 22.66
N TYR A 164 25.23 11.68 21.99
CA TYR A 164 25.00 11.56 20.57
C TYR A 164 23.87 10.57 20.28
N PHE A 165 23.09 10.87 19.26
CA PHE A 165 22.04 10.00 18.76
C PHE A 165 22.46 9.43 17.41
N GLY A 166 22.31 8.13 17.24
CA GLY A 166 22.59 7.45 15.99
C GLY A 166 21.50 6.43 15.68
N ALA A 167 21.27 6.20 14.41
CA ALA A 167 20.50 5.05 13.96
C ALA A 167 21.44 3.85 13.81
N TYR A 168 21.09 2.76 14.45
CA TYR A 168 21.83 1.51 14.33
C TYR A 168 21.47 0.86 12.99
N LEU A 169 22.47 0.71 12.15
CA LEU A 169 22.35 -0.06 10.91
C LEU A 169 22.97 -1.43 11.17
N TYR A 170 22.17 -2.48 11.05
CA TYR A 170 22.69 -3.83 11.19
C TYR A 170 23.82 -4.09 10.18
N PRO A 171 24.85 -4.85 10.54
CA PRO A 171 25.83 -5.37 9.60
C PRO A 171 25.16 -6.43 8.75
N SER A 172 24.24 -6.05 7.88
CA SER A 172 23.54 -6.96 7.02
C SER A 172 23.96 -6.78 5.58
N SER A 173 23.87 -7.85 4.81
CA SER A 173 23.99 -7.88 3.37
C SER A 173 22.87 -7.10 2.66
N GLU A 174 21.98 -6.45 3.40
CA GLU A 174 20.88 -5.69 2.85
C GLU A 174 21.38 -4.37 2.26
N PRO A 175 20.92 -3.98 1.08
CA PRO A 175 21.29 -2.70 0.50
C PRO A 175 20.76 -1.56 1.36
N LEU A 176 21.62 -0.56 1.60
CA LEU A 176 21.22 0.65 2.27
C LEU A 176 20.12 1.36 1.48
N PRO A 177 19.09 1.92 2.14
CA PRO A 177 18.11 2.74 1.47
C PRO A 177 18.77 3.84 0.65
N GLU A 178 18.26 4.11 -0.55
CA GLU A 178 18.81 5.12 -1.47
C GLU A 178 18.95 6.53 -0.85
N ALA A 179 18.11 6.82 0.14
CA ALA A 179 18.15 8.09 0.88
C ALA A 179 19.39 8.27 1.78
N ILE A 180 20.13 7.19 2.06
CA ILE A 180 21.30 7.22 2.96
C ILE A 180 22.58 7.36 2.13
N ARG A 181 23.27 8.48 2.32
CA ARG A 181 24.56 8.69 1.68
C ARG A 181 25.65 7.93 2.45
N LYS A 182 26.53 7.25 1.73
CA LYS A 182 27.61 6.44 2.30
C LYS A 182 28.58 7.25 3.20
N ASP A 183 28.73 8.54 2.96
CA ASP A 183 29.56 9.44 3.76
C ASP A 183 28.98 9.75 5.15
N GLN A 184 27.71 9.47 5.38
CA GLN A 184 27.03 9.62 6.67
C GLN A 184 27.18 8.40 7.59
N ILE A 185 27.66 7.28 7.05
CA ILE A 185 27.81 6.04 7.81
C ILE A 185 29.10 6.11 8.64
N ARG A 186 28.98 5.84 9.92
CA ARG A 186 30.08 5.69 10.86
C ARG A 186 30.20 4.23 11.28
N LYS A 187 31.40 3.85 11.66
CA LYS A 187 31.65 2.51 12.22
C LYS A 187 32.02 2.65 13.68
N ILE A 188 31.42 1.75 14.48
CA ILE A 188 31.88 1.47 15.84
C ILE A 188 32.70 0.20 15.71
N PRO A 189 34.02 0.22 16.02
CA PRO A 189 34.80 -1.00 15.98
C PRO A 189 34.30 -2.03 16.99
N ALA A 190 34.66 -3.28 16.78
CA ALA A 190 34.39 -4.35 17.72
C ALA A 190 34.94 -4.00 19.10
N GLY A 191 34.20 -4.37 20.14
CA GLY A 191 34.58 -4.08 21.52
C GLY A 191 33.50 -4.47 22.52
N ASP A 192 33.79 -4.32 23.77
CA ASP A 192 32.92 -4.60 24.92
C ASP A 192 32.15 -3.35 25.34
#